data_94cea57ed0017cbc53ea0ff8e81957b7
#
_entry.id   94cea57ed0017cbc53ea0ff8e81957b7
#
_cell.length_a   1.000
_cell.length_b   1.000
_cell.length_c   1.000
_cell.angle_alpha   90.00
_cell.angle_beta   90.00
_cell.angle_gamma   90.00
#
_symmetry.space_group_name_H-M   'P 1'
#
loop_
_entity.id
_entity.type
_entity.pdbx_description
1 polymer ?
#
loop_
_entity_poly.entity_id
_entity_poly.type
_entity_poly.pdbx_seq_one_letter_code
_entity_poly.pdbx_strand_id
1 'polypeptide(L)'
;GNISIYAGCTRATFDKVLPILTHRGRRILHVGEIGNSSTLKVMTNYLATANLITVCEALTVMKAAGMDLGMTYEAIAMSSGTSFVHETESQLILSGSRDVNFTMDLVQKDIGLFQKIADDHGVPLEISPMIIDIMSDGQKRYGVRAQSDRIIERLEEATGLSIQAPGFRQELI
;
A
#
# COMPACT_ATOMS: atom_id res chain seq x y z
N GLY A 1 18.73 9.19 -1.94
CA GLY A 1 17.80 8.09 -1.88
C GLY A 1 16.75 8.29 -0.81
N ASN A 2 15.48 8.10 -1.16
CA ASN A 2 14.35 8.30 -0.24
C ASN A 2 13.75 6.95 0.21
N ILE A 3 14.55 5.88 0.23
CA ILE A 3 14.09 4.54 0.60
C ILE A 3 14.28 4.25 2.08
N SER A 4 13.41 3.40 2.64
CA SER A 4 13.58 2.79 3.94
C SER A 4 14.31 1.45 3.80
N ILE A 5 15.30 1.18 4.65
CA ILE A 5 16.12 -0.02 4.62
C ILE A 5 15.96 -0.78 5.93
N TYR A 6 15.53 -2.04 5.85
CA TYR A 6 15.55 -3.00 6.97
C TYR A 6 16.76 -3.92 6.81
N ALA A 7 17.70 -3.87 7.73
CA ALA A 7 18.94 -4.66 7.70
C ALA A 7 18.88 -5.81 8.72
N GLY A 8 18.67 -7.03 8.23
CA GLY A 8 18.70 -8.27 9.03
C GLY A 8 20.09 -8.90 8.97
N CYS A 9 20.92 -8.67 9.99
CA CYS A 9 22.28 -9.18 10.09
C CYS A 9 22.83 -9.01 11.51
N THR A 10 24.04 -9.53 11.77
CA THR A 10 24.73 -9.26 13.04
C THR A 10 25.02 -7.78 13.22
N ARG A 11 25.11 -7.32 14.48
CA ARG A 11 25.43 -5.93 14.79
C ARG A 11 26.75 -5.49 14.16
N ALA A 12 27.77 -6.33 14.22
CA ALA A 12 29.08 -6.05 13.63
C ALA A 12 29.01 -5.85 12.11
N THR A 13 28.20 -6.66 11.42
CA THR A 13 27.97 -6.50 9.97
C THR A 13 27.23 -5.20 9.69
N PHE A 14 26.17 -4.90 10.48
CA PHE A 14 25.41 -3.66 10.33
C PHE A 14 26.31 -2.43 10.45
N ASP A 15 27.12 -2.35 11.50
CA ASP A 15 28.02 -1.21 11.75
C ASP A 15 29.03 -1.03 10.61
N LYS A 16 29.53 -2.14 10.04
CA LYS A 16 30.47 -2.12 8.91
C LYS A 16 29.82 -1.57 7.61
N VAL A 17 28.56 -1.90 7.34
CA VAL A 17 27.89 -1.50 6.09
C VAL A 17 27.07 -0.21 6.22
N LEU A 18 26.81 0.26 7.45
CA LEU A 18 26.02 1.46 7.70
C LEU A 18 26.46 2.69 6.90
N PRO A 19 27.78 2.99 6.78
CA PRO A 19 28.24 4.12 5.97
C PRO A 19 27.81 4.05 4.50
N ILE A 20 27.69 2.82 3.94
CA ILE A 20 27.22 2.62 2.57
C ILE A 20 25.70 2.79 2.50
N LEU A 21 24.97 2.25 3.48
CA LEU A 21 23.51 2.31 3.52
C LEU A 21 23.00 3.76 3.66
N THR A 22 23.70 4.62 4.40
CA THR A 22 23.35 6.03 4.59
C THR A 22 23.37 6.86 3.30
N HIS A 23 24.11 6.43 2.27
CA HIS A 23 24.09 7.05 0.96
C HIS A 23 22.86 6.66 0.12
N ARG A 24 22.16 5.59 0.49
CA ARG A 24 21.04 5.02 -0.26
C ARG A 24 19.69 5.25 0.43
N GLY A 25 19.65 5.11 1.75
CA GLY A 25 18.43 5.12 2.55
C GLY A 25 18.27 6.39 3.39
N ARG A 26 17.03 6.90 3.43
CA ARG A 26 16.65 7.99 4.33
C ARG A 26 16.42 7.49 5.76
N ARG A 27 15.85 6.29 5.88
CA ARG A 27 15.57 5.63 7.17
C ARG A 27 16.18 4.24 7.15
N ILE A 28 17.01 3.93 8.14
CA ILE A 28 17.71 2.65 8.21
C ILE A 28 17.44 2.05 9.58
N LEU A 29 16.94 0.82 9.59
CA LEU A 29 16.64 0.09 10.81
C LEU A 29 17.40 -1.24 10.82
N HIS A 30 18.21 -1.45 11.86
CA HIS A 30 18.78 -2.77 12.15
C HIS A 30 17.71 -3.62 12.83
N VAL A 31 17.33 -4.73 12.19
CA VAL A 31 16.19 -5.58 12.62
C VAL A 31 16.63 -6.93 13.19
N GLY A 32 17.90 -7.06 13.55
CA GLY A 32 18.44 -8.27 14.16
C GLY A 32 18.80 -9.34 13.14
N GLU A 33 18.31 -10.56 13.33
CA GLU A 33 18.76 -11.74 12.60
C GLU A 33 18.38 -11.73 11.10
N ILE A 34 19.09 -12.57 10.33
CA ILE A 34 18.79 -12.82 8.92
C ILE A 34 17.36 -13.38 8.81
N GLY A 35 16.59 -12.83 7.87
CA GLY A 35 15.17 -13.18 7.67
C GLY A 35 14.20 -12.16 8.25
N ASN A 36 14.51 -11.50 9.37
CA ASN A 36 13.64 -10.52 10.02
C ASN A 36 13.22 -9.39 9.08
N SER A 37 14.13 -8.91 8.24
CA SER A 37 13.84 -7.86 7.26
C SER A 37 12.76 -8.27 6.25
N SER A 38 12.80 -9.52 5.78
CA SER A 38 11.79 -10.05 4.85
C SER A 38 10.43 -10.19 5.52
N THR A 39 10.40 -10.70 6.74
CA THR A 39 9.16 -10.81 7.54
C THR A 39 8.53 -9.45 7.80
N LEU A 40 9.32 -8.47 8.24
CA LEU A 40 8.83 -7.11 8.47
C LEU A 40 8.36 -6.44 7.18
N LYS A 41 9.05 -6.68 6.05
CA LYS A 41 8.67 -6.12 4.77
C LYS A 41 7.29 -6.60 4.32
N VAL A 42 6.97 -7.88 4.41
CA VAL A 42 5.65 -8.40 4.02
C VAL A 42 4.55 -7.90 4.96
N MET A 43 4.82 -7.73 6.25
CA MET A 43 3.90 -7.11 7.20
C MET A 43 3.59 -5.66 6.82
N THR A 44 4.61 -4.85 6.47
CA THR A 44 4.38 -3.45 6.05
C THR A 44 3.61 -3.37 4.74
N ASN A 45 3.81 -4.29 3.80
CA ASN A 45 3.04 -4.33 2.56
C ASN A 45 1.59 -4.79 2.77
N TYR A 46 1.35 -5.70 3.72
CA TYR A 46 -0.02 -6.03 4.13
C TYR A 46 -0.76 -4.79 4.65
N LEU A 47 -0.14 -4.01 5.55
CA LEU A 47 -0.73 -2.77 6.07
C LEU A 47 -0.97 -1.74 4.95
N ALA A 48 -0.02 -1.59 4.04
CA ALA A 48 -0.17 -0.67 2.90
C ALA A 48 -1.37 -1.07 2.02
N THR A 49 -1.50 -2.36 1.69
CA THR A 49 -2.62 -2.84 0.86
C THR A 49 -3.96 -2.72 1.59
N ALA A 50 -4.02 -3.01 2.88
CA ALA A 50 -5.24 -2.81 3.68
C ALA A 50 -5.65 -1.32 3.68
N ASN A 51 -4.70 -0.42 3.87
CA ASN A 51 -4.94 1.02 3.79
C ASN A 51 -5.41 1.46 2.39
N LEU A 52 -4.85 0.90 1.31
CA LEU A 52 -5.29 1.19 -0.05
C LEU A 52 -6.76 0.81 -0.26
N ILE A 53 -7.14 -0.41 0.13
CA ILE A 53 -8.52 -0.88 -0.05
C ILE A 53 -9.49 -0.04 0.77
N THR A 54 -9.18 0.21 2.03
CA THR A 54 -10.08 0.99 2.90
C THR A 54 -10.21 2.46 2.48
N VAL A 55 -9.14 3.09 1.99
CA VAL A 55 -9.23 4.46 1.47
C VAL A 55 -10.01 4.54 0.15
N CYS A 56 -9.92 3.53 -0.71
CA CYS A 56 -10.77 3.43 -1.91
C CYS A 56 -12.26 3.42 -1.52
N GLU A 57 -12.65 2.61 -0.54
CA GLU A 57 -14.02 2.56 -0.04
C GLU A 57 -14.44 3.91 0.56
N ALA A 58 -13.60 4.50 1.42
CA ALA A 58 -13.89 5.78 2.06
C ALA A 58 -14.12 6.90 1.04
N LEU A 59 -13.23 7.05 0.04
CA LEU A 59 -13.37 8.06 -1.03
C LEU A 59 -14.65 7.84 -1.84
N THR A 60 -14.98 6.57 -2.16
CA THR A 60 -16.18 6.24 -2.92
C THR A 60 -17.46 6.57 -2.15
N VAL A 61 -17.51 6.22 -0.88
CA VAL A 61 -18.67 6.52 -0.01
C VAL A 61 -18.85 8.03 0.15
N MET A 62 -17.76 8.79 0.36
CA MET A 62 -17.85 10.24 0.48
C MET A 62 -18.29 10.90 -0.83
N LYS A 63 -17.80 10.41 -1.98
CA LYS A 63 -18.28 10.85 -3.29
C LYS A 63 -19.77 10.59 -3.47
N ALA A 64 -20.25 9.41 -3.14
CA ALA A 64 -21.67 9.04 -3.21
C ALA A 64 -22.54 9.90 -2.28
N ALA A 65 -22.00 10.29 -1.12
CA ALA A 65 -22.66 11.20 -0.18
C ALA A 65 -22.65 12.69 -0.64
N GLY A 66 -22.08 12.99 -1.82
CA GLY A 66 -22.01 14.34 -2.35
C GLY A 66 -20.92 15.23 -1.80
N MET A 67 -19.93 14.64 -1.09
CA MET A 67 -18.81 15.38 -0.54
C MET A 67 -17.76 15.69 -1.63
N ASP A 68 -17.12 16.83 -1.51
CA ASP A 68 -15.96 17.17 -2.32
C ASP A 68 -14.77 16.26 -1.97
N LEU A 69 -14.13 15.66 -2.98
CA LEU A 69 -13.04 14.71 -2.76
C LEU A 69 -11.73 15.38 -2.32
N GLY A 70 -11.49 16.63 -2.69
CA GLY A 70 -10.34 17.39 -2.19
C GLY A 70 -10.47 17.65 -0.69
N MET A 71 -11.64 18.11 -0.25
CA MET A 71 -11.96 18.28 1.17
C MET A 71 -11.91 16.94 1.92
N THR A 72 -12.39 15.86 1.31
CA THR A 72 -12.33 14.50 1.89
C THR A 72 -10.89 14.06 2.11
N TYR A 73 -10.02 14.27 1.11
CA TYR A 73 -8.59 13.99 1.22
C TYR A 73 -7.94 14.72 2.41
N GLU A 74 -8.16 16.04 2.52
CA GLU A 74 -7.61 16.83 3.62
C GLU A 74 -8.16 16.38 4.98
N ALA A 75 -9.45 16.05 5.06
CA ALA A 75 -10.05 15.57 6.30
C ALA A 75 -9.42 14.25 6.77
N ILE A 76 -9.14 13.31 5.85
CA ILE A 76 -8.43 12.08 6.19
C ILE A 76 -7.00 12.40 6.65
N ALA A 77 -6.26 13.27 5.92
CA ALA A 77 -4.90 13.65 6.24
C ALA A 77 -4.75 14.26 7.64
N MET A 78 -5.76 14.99 8.12
CA MET A 78 -5.80 15.61 9.45
C MET A 78 -6.26 14.66 10.57
N SER A 79 -6.75 13.47 10.23
CA SER A 79 -7.38 12.55 11.18
C SER A 79 -6.47 11.36 11.54
N SER A 80 -6.91 10.57 12.52
CA SER A 80 -6.30 9.29 12.86
C SER A 80 -6.44 8.23 11.76
N GLY A 81 -7.26 8.47 10.75
CA GLY A 81 -7.42 7.61 9.59
C GLY A 81 -6.33 7.78 8.52
N THR A 82 -5.42 8.73 8.71
CA THR A 82 -4.32 8.95 7.74
C THR A 82 -3.35 7.77 7.69
N SER A 83 -2.68 7.64 6.56
CA SER A 83 -1.61 6.67 6.34
C SER A 83 -0.66 7.18 5.26
N PHE A 84 0.55 6.60 5.17
CA PHE A 84 1.47 6.91 4.06
C PHE A 84 0.83 6.62 2.70
N VAL A 85 0.01 5.57 2.60
CA VAL A 85 -0.76 5.24 1.39
C VAL A 85 -1.75 6.35 1.05
N HIS A 86 -2.47 6.87 2.05
CA HIS A 86 -3.36 8.02 1.83
C HIS A 86 -2.59 9.24 1.32
N GLU A 87 -1.48 9.59 1.95
CA GLU A 87 -0.67 10.77 1.58
C GLU A 87 -0.06 10.67 0.18
N THR A 88 0.14 9.45 -0.34
CA THR A 88 0.81 9.20 -1.63
C THR A 88 -0.12 8.63 -2.68
N GLU A 89 -0.68 7.44 -2.47
CA GLU A 89 -1.44 6.72 -3.49
C GLU A 89 -2.84 7.31 -3.72
N SER A 90 -3.49 7.88 -2.69
CA SER A 90 -4.76 8.58 -2.90
C SER A 90 -4.63 9.76 -3.85
N GLN A 91 -3.47 10.41 -3.91
CA GLN A 91 -3.23 11.47 -4.88
C GLN A 91 -3.25 10.94 -6.32
N LEU A 92 -2.67 9.75 -6.56
CA LEU A 92 -2.67 9.10 -7.87
C LEU A 92 -4.09 8.64 -8.28
N ILE A 93 -4.87 8.16 -7.31
CA ILE A 93 -6.27 7.83 -7.52
C ILE A 93 -7.06 9.08 -7.90
N LEU A 94 -6.94 10.14 -7.12
CA LEU A 94 -7.70 11.38 -7.31
C LEU A 94 -7.28 12.16 -8.56
N SER A 95 -6.00 12.09 -8.96
CA SER A 95 -5.56 12.65 -10.24
C SER A 95 -6.01 11.85 -11.46
N GLY A 96 -6.38 10.57 -11.26
CA GLY A 96 -6.73 9.63 -12.32
C GLY A 96 -5.54 8.96 -13.00
N SER A 97 -4.29 9.25 -12.60
CA SER A 97 -3.09 8.64 -13.21
C SER A 97 -2.99 7.14 -12.88
N ARG A 98 -3.28 6.78 -11.63
CA ARG A 98 -3.23 5.38 -11.16
C ARG A 98 -1.93 4.69 -11.53
N ASP A 99 -0.82 5.35 -11.25
CA ASP A 99 0.53 4.90 -11.60
C ASP A 99 1.43 4.83 -10.36
N VAL A 100 1.03 3.98 -9.40
CA VAL A 100 1.76 3.75 -8.15
C VAL A 100 3.10 3.03 -8.34
N ASN A 101 3.33 2.50 -9.53
CA ASN A 101 4.50 1.69 -9.87
C ASN A 101 4.67 0.43 -8.99
N PHE A 102 3.54 -0.15 -8.58
CA PHE A 102 3.46 -1.39 -7.83
C PHE A 102 2.28 -2.23 -8.33
N THR A 103 2.55 -3.35 -8.98
CA THR A 103 1.54 -4.11 -9.71
C THR A 103 0.78 -5.11 -8.83
N MET A 104 -0.45 -5.48 -9.25
CA MET A 104 -1.34 -6.36 -8.48
C MET A 104 -0.73 -7.75 -8.21
N ASP A 105 0.08 -8.30 -9.12
CA ASP A 105 0.78 -9.57 -8.89
C ASP A 105 1.82 -9.48 -7.76
N LEU A 106 2.49 -8.35 -7.64
CA LEU A 106 3.43 -8.10 -6.54
C LEU A 106 2.68 -7.95 -5.20
N VAL A 107 1.54 -7.26 -5.21
CA VAL A 107 0.65 -7.19 -4.04
C VAL A 107 0.21 -8.59 -3.64
N GLN A 108 -0.35 -9.36 -4.58
CA GLN A 108 -0.86 -10.72 -4.31
C GLN A 108 0.22 -11.64 -3.74
N LYS A 109 1.44 -11.58 -4.28
CA LYS A 109 2.59 -12.30 -3.76
C LYS A 109 2.89 -11.91 -2.30
N ASP A 110 2.95 -10.62 -2.00
CA ASP A 110 3.34 -10.14 -0.67
C ASP A 110 2.26 -10.44 0.38
N ILE A 111 0.97 -10.29 0.05
CA ILE A 111 -0.14 -10.66 0.96
C ILE A 111 -0.18 -12.18 1.18
N GLY A 112 0.04 -12.97 0.13
CA GLY A 112 0.14 -14.43 0.24
C GLY A 112 1.28 -14.88 1.15
N LEU A 113 2.43 -14.20 1.12
CA LEU A 113 3.54 -14.46 2.04
C LEU A 113 3.18 -14.08 3.49
N PHE A 114 2.46 -12.99 3.71
CA PHE A 114 1.99 -12.60 5.03
C PHE A 114 0.98 -13.60 5.58
N GLN A 115 0.02 -14.03 4.75
CA GLN A 115 -0.94 -15.09 5.10
C GLN A 115 -0.22 -16.38 5.50
N LYS A 116 0.78 -16.80 4.70
CA LYS A 116 1.57 -17.98 5.01
C LYS A 116 2.29 -17.88 6.36
N ILE A 117 2.85 -16.74 6.71
CA ILE A 117 3.47 -16.53 8.02
C ILE A 117 2.43 -16.72 9.14
N ALA A 118 1.23 -16.16 8.97
CA ALA A 118 0.15 -16.34 9.94
C ALA A 118 -0.26 -17.80 10.11
N ASP A 119 -0.42 -18.51 8.98
CA ASP A 119 -0.77 -19.93 8.97
C ASP A 119 0.30 -20.78 9.66
N ASP A 120 1.58 -20.54 9.36
CA ASP A 120 2.73 -21.24 9.98
C ASP A 120 2.79 -21.04 11.51
N HIS A 121 2.24 -19.93 12.02
CA HIS A 121 2.17 -19.60 13.45
C HIS A 121 0.79 -19.80 14.09
N GLY A 122 -0.18 -20.31 13.35
CA GLY A 122 -1.53 -20.56 13.85
C GLY A 122 -2.31 -19.29 14.20
N VAL A 123 -2.01 -18.16 13.55
CA VAL A 123 -2.70 -16.88 13.76
C VAL A 123 -3.87 -16.77 12.78
N PRO A 124 -5.13 -16.80 13.24
CA PRO A 124 -6.28 -16.64 12.35
C PRO A 124 -6.40 -15.17 11.90
N LEU A 125 -6.37 -14.96 10.59
CA LEU A 125 -6.54 -13.64 9.99
C LEU A 125 -7.92 -13.52 9.33
N GLU A 126 -8.60 -12.39 9.54
CA GLU A 126 -9.88 -12.08 8.92
C GLU A 126 -9.72 -11.20 7.67
N ILE A 127 -8.89 -10.17 7.74
CA ILE A 127 -8.75 -9.16 6.68
C ILE A 127 -7.88 -9.66 5.52
N SER A 128 -6.80 -10.41 5.79
CA SER A 128 -5.88 -10.87 4.75
C SER A 128 -6.56 -11.71 3.65
N PRO A 129 -7.43 -12.70 3.97
CA PRO A 129 -8.18 -13.42 2.94
C PRO A 129 -9.08 -12.52 2.09
N MET A 130 -9.76 -11.53 2.70
CA MET A 130 -10.58 -10.58 1.96
C MET A 130 -9.75 -9.74 0.99
N ILE A 131 -8.56 -9.28 1.40
CA ILE A 131 -7.63 -8.55 0.54
C ILE A 131 -7.19 -9.42 -0.65
N ILE A 132 -6.87 -10.69 -0.41
CA ILE A 132 -6.48 -11.65 -1.45
C ILE A 132 -7.59 -11.80 -2.49
N ASP A 133 -8.84 -11.94 -2.05
CA ASP A 133 -10.00 -12.07 -2.94
C ASP A 133 -10.25 -10.79 -3.76
N ILE A 134 -10.18 -9.62 -3.13
CA ILE A 134 -10.32 -8.32 -3.79
C ILE A 134 -9.25 -8.13 -4.86
N MET A 135 -7.99 -8.41 -4.55
CA MET A 135 -6.88 -8.28 -5.49
C MET A 135 -6.95 -9.32 -6.61
N SER A 136 -7.40 -10.54 -6.33
CA SER A 136 -7.64 -11.57 -7.34
C SER A 136 -8.72 -11.14 -8.34
N ASP A 137 -9.81 -10.54 -7.86
CA ASP A 137 -10.84 -9.97 -8.75
C ASP A 137 -10.29 -8.82 -9.59
N GLY A 138 -9.49 -7.93 -8.98
CA GLY A 138 -8.80 -6.86 -9.69
C GLY A 138 -7.88 -7.37 -10.81
N GLN A 139 -7.09 -8.41 -10.56
CA GLN A 139 -6.25 -9.05 -11.59
C GLN A 139 -7.07 -9.62 -12.76
N LYS A 140 -8.22 -10.23 -12.48
CA LYS A 140 -9.11 -10.76 -13.53
C LYS A 140 -9.70 -9.66 -14.40
N ARG A 141 -10.05 -8.53 -13.82
CA ARG A 141 -10.68 -7.39 -14.53
C ARG A 141 -9.68 -6.54 -15.30
N TYR A 142 -8.56 -6.18 -14.65
CA TYR A 142 -7.65 -5.16 -15.16
C TYR A 142 -6.32 -5.71 -15.65
N GLY A 143 -6.07 -7.00 -15.41
CA GLY A 143 -4.83 -7.68 -15.78
C GLY A 143 -3.87 -7.88 -14.61
N VAL A 144 -3.12 -8.96 -14.67
CA VAL A 144 -2.21 -9.43 -13.60
C VAL A 144 -1.14 -8.38 -13.28
N ARG A 145 -0.66 -7.65 -14.29
CA ARG A 145 0.37 -6.60 -14.18
C ARG A 145 -0.21 -5.19 -14.08
N ALA A 146 -1.51 -5.03 -13.89
CA ALA A 146 -2.11 -3.73 -13.66
C ALA A 146 -1.59 -3.11 -12.37
N GLN A 147 -1.50 -1.79 -12.32
CA GLN A 147 -1.13 -1.03 -11.13
C GLN A 147 -2.13 -1.29 -10.00
N SER A 148 -1.65 -1.40 -8.75
CA SER A 148 -2.50 -1.81 -7.62
C SER A 148 -3.56 -0.78 -7.26
N ASP A 149 -3.29 0.50 -7.45
CA ASP A 149 -4.24 1.59 -7.20
C ASP A 149 -5.42 1.62 -8.20
N ARG A 150 -5.34 0.89 -9.32
CA ARG A 150 -6.48 0.61 -10.19
C ARG A 150 -7.58 -0.22 -9.51
N ILE A 151 -7.34 -0.75 -8.33
CA ILE A 151 -8.36 -1.47 -7.56
C ILE A 151 -9.60 -0.61 -7.26
N ILE A 152 -9.47 0.72 -7.25
CA ILE A 152 -10.58 1.67 -7.12
C ILE A 152 -11.61 1.52 -8.25
N GLU A 153 -11.18 1.11 -9.46
CA GLU A 153 -12.05 0.98 -10.64
C GLU A 153 -13.18 -0.01 -10.40
N ARG A 154 -12.98 -1.02 -9.52
CA ARG A 154 -14.06 -1.94 -9.10
C ARG A 154 -15.24 -1.21 -8.47
N LEU A 155 -14.94 -0.19 -7.66
CA LEU A 155 -15.98 0.62 -6.99
C LEU A 155 -16.58 1.64 -7.95
N GLU A 156 -15.77 2.21 -8.84
CA GLU A 156 -16.25 3.10 -9.91
C GLU A 156 -17.22 2.37 -10.84
N GLU A 157 -16.88 1.15 -11.27
CA GLU A 157 -17.77 0.29 -12.09
C GLU A 157 -19.07 -0.06 -11.36
N ALA A 158 -18.98 -0.40 -10.06
CA ALA A 158 -20.14 -0.79 -9.28
C ALA A 158 -21.09 0.37 -8.99
N THR A 159 -20.59 1.60 -8.90
CA THR A 159 -21.35 2.79 -8.50
C THR A 159 -21.67 3.75 -9.66
N GLY A 160 -20.94 3.65 -10.78
CA GLY A 160 -20.99 4.63 -11.86
C GLY A 160 -20.36 5.98 -11.50
N LEU A 161 -19.65 6.07 -10.39
CA LEU A 161 -18.99 7.29 -9.94
C LEU A 161 -17.56 7.36 -10.48
N SER A 162 -17.06 8.57 -10.74
CA SER A 162 -15.64 8.82 -11.00
C SER A 162 -14.98 9.35 -9.73
N ILE A 163 -13.93 8.66 -9.26
CA ILE A 163 -13.20 9.03 -8.06
C ILE A 163 -11.98 9.86 -8.46
N GLN A 164 -12.27 11.05 -8.98
CA GLN A 164 -11.25 12.02 -9.41
C GLN A 164 -11.59 13.42 -8.90
N ALA A 165 -10.52 14.21 -8.68
CA ALA A 165 -10.60 15.61 -8.29
C ALA A 165 -9.39 16.38 -8.85
N PRO A 166 -9.53 17.68 -9.17
CA PRO A 166 -8.41 18.49 -9.65
C PRO A 166 -7.39 18.77 -8.53
N GLY A 167 -6.15 19.09 -8.94
CA GLY A 167 -5.10 19.57 -8.03
C GLY A 167 -4.23 18.47 -7.42
N PHE A 168 -4.44 17.20 -7.76
CA PHE A 168 -3.66 16.07 -7.25
C PHE A 168 -2.52 15.69 -8.19
N ARG A 169 -1.47 15.10 -7.61
CA ARG A 169 -0.26 14.69 -8.34
C ARG A 169 -0.52 13.49 -9.23
N GLN A 170 0.17 13.44 -10.36
CA GLN A 170 0.09 12.32 -11.30
C GLN A 170 1.22 11.31 -11.14
N GLU A 171 2.25 11.63 -10.35
CA GLU A 171 3.43 10.79 -10.13
C GLU A 171 3.80 10.77 -8.65
N LEU A 172 4.38 9.64 -8.19
CA LEU A 172 5.02 9.55 -6.87
C LEU A 172 6.35 10.32 -6.88
N ILE A 173 6.59 11.08 -5.81
CA ILE A 173 7.85 11.82 -5.58
C ILE A 173 8.73 11.07 -4.58
#